data_bae0791535ac341d044b4c92b60509df
#
_entry.id   bae0791535ac341d044b4c92b60509df
#
_cell.length_a   1.000
_cell.length_b   1.000
_cell.length_c   1.000
_cell.angle_alpha   90.00
_cell.angle_beta   90.00
_cell.angle_gamma   90.00
#
_symmetry.space_group_name_H-M   'P 1'
#
loop_
_entity.id
_entity.type
_entity.pdbx_description
1 polymer ?
#
loop_
_entity_poly.entity_id
_entity_poly.type
_entity_poly.pdbx_seq_one_letter_code
_entity_poly.pdbx_strand_id
1 'polypeptide(L)'
;MRLTLISHACWLIETVDFTILTDPIFGELFNDNLSIWCPPRRFNPDALPDIDAVYISHQHHDHFDPPTLAGLAKRVPLVICPNDDQVLSAVRRLGFESVQPIKDYQAIKIGDTKLHITPSTNRRPSEHGLLVTDPDGRVWNQVDTVFKPEWLPLLRVDGRALDVHLANFNSILISEPMANGLTRYPYAPYGWLLETVRAAKPKLAIPGALGMSWVNRGKWLNHYLFPTHHTQFVDDVRGFENGTRSEICLPGDVIEIVDGEVSVQPQAAPDLVSTLDPAALKLLDFNPTKPLPTLPEQDAATRITVAIEGRGDLITKNVTVPAVGFASTSELEQAVDDVMARVNERLASDGFELLKDALKRWLARMKLTIHFPDGPRFWYCDFTRPTLAFTPHEIERPNYFLELTAIDIHGVENGLIWDQFTLTGFRCYHMLYRVREEGIVYPVLPSQLHRGAEESGQGEAPSPFDIFIVLWDPRFDRWVERMVDLCLGVEAVRAAG
;
A
#
# COMPACT_ATOMS: atom_id res chain seq x y z
N MET A 1 12.79 20.34 17.10
CA MET A 1 11.83 19.52 16.31
C MET A 1 11.43 18.29 17.11
N ARG A 2 10.14 17.91 17.12
CA ARG A 2 9.63 16.77 17.88
C ARG A 2 8.77 15.88 16.98
N LEU A 3 8.98 14.56 17.01
CA LEU A 3 8.23 13.58 16.26
C LEU A 3 7.59 12.58 17.21
N THR A 4 6.28 12.40 17.12
CA THR A 4 5.55 11.38 17.89
C THR A 4 5.00 10.33 16.94
N LEU A 5 5.36 9.06 17.14
CA LEU A 5 4.79 7.96 16.37
C LEU A 5 3.38 7.65 16.88
N ILE A 6 2.37 7.83 16.03
CA ILE A 6 0.98 7.46 16.35
C ILE A 6 0.73 6.00 15.93
N SER A 7 1.11 5.64 14.71
CA SER A 7 1.02 4.26 14.18
C SER A 7 1.66 4.21 12.81
N HIS A 8 2.12 3.05 12.36
CA HIS A 8 2.58 2.78 10.99
C HIS A 8 3.37 3.96 10.38
N ALA A 9 2.82 4.66 9.36
CA ALA A 9 3.38 5.85 8.75
C ALA A 9 2.82 7.17 9.33
N CYS A 10 1.95 7.08 10.33
CA CYS A 10 1.34 8.25 10.96
C CYS A 10 2.26 8.85 12.02
N TRP A 11 2.94 9.91 11.66
CA TRP A 11 3.79 10.71 12.53
C TRP A 11 3.21 12.10 12.74
N LEU A 12 3.15 12.52 14.00
CA LEU A 12 2.96 13.93 14.34
C LEU A 12 4.34 14.59 14.41
N ILE A 13 4.61 15.53 13.52
CA ILE A 13 5.89 16.23 13.42
C ILE A 13 5.66 17.70 13.75
N GLU A 14 6.22 18.12 14.88
CA GLU A 14 6.17 19.48 15.41
C GLU A 14 7.52 20.16 15.13
N THR A 15 7.53 21.15 14.25
CA THR A 15 8.69 22.00 13.98
C THR A 15 8.56 23.33 14.74
N VAL A 16 9.51 24.22 14.56
CA VAL A 16 9.47 25.55 15.20
C VAL A 16 8.26 26.39 14.77
N ASP A 17 7.78 26.22 13.53
CA ASP A 17 6.73 27.06 12.93
C ASP A 17 5.47 26.28 12.51
N PHE A 18 5.53 24.95 12.47
CA PHE A 18 4.54 24.17 11.74
C PHE A 18 4.36 22.78 12.32
N THR A 19 3.12 22.37 12.53
CA THR A 19 2.74 21.05 12.96
C THR A 19 2.08 20.28 11.84
N ILE A 20 2.67 19.14 11.46
CA ILE A 20 2.19 18.30 10.36
C ILE A 20 1.88 16.89 10.84
N LEU A 21 0.77 16.33 10.36
CA LEU A 21 0.38 14.95 10.58
C LEU A 21 0.52 14.16 9.29
N THR A 22 1.36 13.12 9.28
CA THR A 22 1.60 12.32 8.07
C THR A 22 0.71 11.09 8.04
N ASP A 23 0.19 10.74 6.87
CA ASP A 23 -0.56 9.51 6.56
C ASP A 23 -1.51 9.06 7.69
N PRO A 24 -2.46 9.90 8.12
CA PRO A 24 -3.25 9.62 9.31
C PRO A 24 -4.31 8.55 9.08
N ILE A 25 -4.28 7.50 9.91
CA ILE A 25 -5.33 6.51 10.03
C ILE A 25 -5.63 6.28 11.52
N PHE A 26 -6.84 6.61 11.95
CA PHE A 26 -7.21 6.58 13.37
C PHE A 26 -8.01 5.35 13.77
N GLY A 27 -8.70 4.71 12.82
CA GLY A 27 -9.45 3.49 13.07
C GLY A 27 -8.59 2.36 13.66
N GLU A 28 -9.18 1.51 14.49
CA GLU A 28 -8.51 0.30 14.98
C GLU A 28 -8.46 -0.80 13.94
N LEU A 29 -9.54 -0.91 13.15
CA LEU A 29 -9.66 -1.76 11.97
C LEU A 29 -9.69 -0.87 10.74
N PHE A 30 -8.93 -1.20 9.74
CA PHE A 30 -8.86 -0.50 8.47
C PHE A 30 -8.67 -1.49 7.32
N ASN A 31 -8.56 -1.00 6.09
CA ASN A 31 -8.34 -1.85 4.92
C ASN A 31 -9.38 -2.97 4.82
N ASP A 32 -10.66 -2.62 4.66
CA ASP A 32 -11.79 -3.57 4.58
C ASP A 32 -11.85 -4.56 5.78
N ASN A 33 -11.48 -4.13 6.98
CA ASN A 33 -11.31 -4.95 8.19
C ASN A 33 -10.24 -6.04 8.07
N LEU A 34 -9.31 -5.91 7.19
CA LEU A 34 -8.24 -6.87 6.99
C LEU A 34 -6.97 -6.52 7.76
N SER A 35 -6.90 -5.32 8.31
CA SER A 35 -5.72 -4.85 9.02
C SER A 35 -6.03 -4.25 10.38
N ILE A 36 -5.11 -4.46 11.31
CA ILE A 36 -5.08 -3.82 12.63
C ILE A 36 -3.68 -3.29 12.90
N TRP A 37 -3.59 -2.38 13.87
CA TRP A 37 -2.28 -1.89 14.32
C TRP A 37 -1.47 -2.99 15.00
N CYS A 38 -0.19 -3.06 14.69
CA CYS A 38 0.76 -3.97 15.28
C CYS A 38 2.07 -3.23 15.60
N PRO A 39 2.40 -3.02 16.87
CA PRO A 39 1.67 -3.50 18.05
C PRO A 39 0.34 -2.76 18.26
N PRO A 40 -0.62 -3.38 18.99
CA PRO A 40 -1.87 -2.71 19.33
C PRO A 40 -1.60 -1.48 20.17
N ARG A 41 -2.35 -0.42 19.95
CA ARG A 41 -2.22 0.87 20.59
C ARG A 41 -3.52 1.35 21.22
N ARG A 42 -3.41 2.24 22.20
CA ARG A 42 -4.49 3.14 22.61
C ARG A 42 -4.19 4.50 22.00
N PHE A 43 -5.13 5.07 21.29
CA PHE A 43 -5.01 6.39 20.70
C PHE A 43 -6.17 7.27 21.14
N ASN A 44 -5.85 8.51 21.52
CA ASN A 44 -6.82 9.52 21.93
C ASN A 44 -6.76 10.70 20.94
N PRO A 45 -7.66 10.76 19.94
CA PRO A 45 -7.65 11.85 18.97
C PRO A 45 -7.96 13.23 19.57
N ASP A 46 -8.60 13.28 20.74
CA ASP A 46 -8.91 14.55 21.42
C ASP A 46 -7.66 15.18 22.07
N ALA A 47 -6.61 14.40 22.26
CA ALA A 47 -5.32 14.88 22.74
C ALA A 47 -4.36 15.35 21.62
N LEU A 48 -4.80 15.33 20.37
CA LEU A 48 -4.03 15.92 19.28
C LEU A 48 -3.89 17.42 19.48
N PRO A 49 -2.68 17.99 19.31
CA PRO A 49 -2.51 19.43 19.29
C PRO A 49 -3.19 20.05 18.07
N ASP A 50 -3.15 21.36 17.97
CA ASP A 50 -3.51 22.06 16.75
C ASP A 50 -2.55 21.62 15.62
N ILE A 51 -3.12 21.19 14.51
CA ILE A 51 -2.41 20.68 13.34
C ILE A 51 -2.58 21.67 12.22
N ASP A 52 -1.47 22.13 11.63
CA ASP A 52 -1.49 23.08 10.51
C ASP A 52 -1.75 22.38 9.20
N ALA A 53 -1.23 21.18 9.00
CA ALA A 53 -1.48 20.39 7.80
C ALA A 53 -1.50 18.88 8.03
N VAL A 54 -2.27 18.21 7.16
CA VAL A 54 -2.13 16.77 6.90
C VAL A 54 -1.25 16.60 5.68
N TYR A 55 -0.30 15.67 5.74
CA TYR A 55 0.48 15.19 4.60
C TYR A 55 0.01 13.79 4.23
N ILE A 56 -0.28 13.57 2.96
CA ILE A 56 -0.60 12.26 2.38
C ILE A 56 0.51 11.91 1.39
N SER A 57 1.20 10.81 1.62
CA SER A 57 2.31 10.39 0.77
C SER A 57 1.85 9.78 -0.55
N HIS A 58 0.81 8.96 -0.51
CA HIS A 58 0.21 8.28 -1.66
C HIS A 58 -1.17 7.70 -1.31
N GLN A 59 -1.81 7.04 -2.29
CA GLN A 59 -3.21 6.61 -2.19
C GLN A 59 -3.42 5.20 -1.60
N HIS A 60 -2.37 4.46 -1.21
CA HIS A 60 -2.57 3.13 -0.63
C HIS A 60 -3.38 3.20 0.67
N HIS A 61 -4.14 2.13 0.94
CA HIS A 61 -5.11 2.05 2.04
C HIS A 61 -4.53 2.16 3.45
N ASP A 62 -3.24 1.99 3.60
CA ASP A 62 -2.48 2.13 4.84
C ASP A 62 -1.82 3.51 4.99
N HIS A 63 -2.04 4.42 4.02
CA HIS A 63 -1.58 5.80 4.00
C HIS A 63 -2.71 6.82 3.74
N PHE A 64 -3.83 6.37 3.18
CA PHE A 64 -4.94 7.21 2.78
C PHE A 64 -6.27 6.64 3.28
N ASP A 65 -6.84 7.25 4.34
CA ASP A 65 -8.07 6.82 4.99
C ASP A 65 -9.15 7.91 4.96
N PRO A 66 -10.10 7.86 4.00
CA PRO A 66 -11.17 8.85 3.91
C PRO A 66 -11.95 9.07 5.21
N PRO A 67 -12.27 8.03 6.03
CA PRO A 67 -12.93 8.23 7.31
C PRO A 67 -12.15 9.12 8.29
N THR A 68 -10.86 8.90 8.45
CA THR A 68 -10.00 9.75 9.28
C THR A 68 -9.91 11.17 8.73
N LEU A 69 -9.72 11.31 7.42
CA LEU A 69 -9.61 12.60 6.75
C LEU A 69 -10.90 13.42 6.86
N ALA A 70 -12.07 12.80 6.84
CA ALA A 70 -13.35 13.47 7.04
C ALA A 70 -13.46 14.15 8.42
N GLY A 71 -12.90 13.52 9.46
CA GLY A 71 -12.80 14.12 10.79
C GLY A 71 -11.80 15.25 10.83
N LEU A 72 -10.64 15.07 10.22
CA LEU A 72 -9.56 16.06 10.20
C LEU A 72 -9.90 17.29 9.35
N ALA A 73 -10.65 17.14 8.27
CA ALA A 73 -11.03 18.25 7.37
C ALA A 73 -11.75 19.42 8.09
N LYS A 74 -12.36 19.15 9.25
CA LYS A 74 -13.03 20.17 10.07
C LYS A 74 -12.10 20.90 11.03
N ARG A 75 -10.91 20.39 11.26
CA ARG A 75 -9.95 20.86 12.26
C ARG A 75 -8.65 21.36 11.63
N VAL A 76 -8.26 20.78 10.51
CA VAL A 76 -7.00 21.04 9.84
C VAL A 76 -7.23 21.80 8.55
N PRO A 77 -6.68 23.03 8.41
CA PRO A 77 -6.99 23.90 7.28
C PRO A 77 -6.36 23.45 5.97
N LEU A 78 -5.23 22.72 6.00
CA LEU A 78 -4.44 22.39 4.83
C LEU A 78 -4.23 20.87 4.71
N VAL A 79 -4.41 20.34 3.49
CA VAL A 79 -3.91 19.03 3.11
C VAL A 79 -2.86 19.16 2.00
N ILE A 80 -1.71 18.52 2.21
CA ILE A 80 -0.61 18.39 1.26
C ILE A 80 -0.65 16.95 0.74
N CYS A 81 -0.91 16.76 -0.55
CA CYS A 81 -1.18 15.41 -1.06
C CYS A 81 -0.68 15.26 -2.52
N PRO A 82 -0.53 14.01 -3.01
CA PRO A 82 -0.15 13.76 -4.39
C PRO A 82 -1.08 14.47 -5.39
N ASN A 83 -0.52 14.82 -6.55
CA ASN A 83 -1.30 15.32 -7.67
C ASN A 83 -1.99 14.15 -8.40
N ASP A 84 -2.83 13.46 -7.67
CA ASP A 84 -3.61 12.31 -8.08
C ASP A 84 -5.10 12.66 -8.05
N ASP A 85 -5.81 12.38 -9.13
CA ASP A 85 -7.20 12.82 -9.30
C ASP A 85 -8.13 12.22 -8.24
N GLN A 86 -7.90 10.98 -7.82
CA GLN A 86 -8.69 10.29 -6.81
C GLN A 86 -8.49 10.92 -5.43
N VAL A 87 -7.25 11.13 -5.03
CA VAL A 87 -6.90 11.77 -3.75
C VAL A 87 -7.43 13.20 -3.73
N LEU A 88 -7.19 13.99 -4.80
CA LEU A 88 -7.65 15.36 -4.91
C LEU A 88 -9.16 15.50 -4.86
N SER A 89 -9.89 14.63 -5.56
CA SER A 89 -11.35 14.58 -5.51
C SER A 89 -11.85 14.30 -4.10
N ALA A 90 -11.29 13.28 -3.45
CA ALA A 90 -11.70 12.87 -2.11
C ALA A 90 -11.49 14.00 -1.08
N VAL A 91 -10.26 14.56 -0.97
CA VAL A 91 -9.95 15.57 0.04
C VAL A 91 -10.77 16.86 -0.13
N ARG A 92 -11.06 17.26 -1.37
CA ARG A 92 -11.94 18.40 -1.66
C ARG A 92 -13.38 18.14 -1.23
N ARG A 93 -13.91 16.97 -1.54
CA ARG A 93 -15.26 16.58 -1.14
C ARG A 93 -15.42 16.46 0.37
N LEU A 94 -14.38 15.99 1.06
CA LEU A 94 -14.35 15.88 2.53
C LEU A 94 -14.29 17.25 3.23
N GLY A 95 -14.01 18.34 2.51
CA GLY A 95 -14.15 19.69 3.02
C GLY A 95 -12.88 20.35 3.55
N PHE A 96 -11.69 19.90 3.15
CA PHE A 96 -10.46 20.66 3.44
C PHE A 96 -10.51 22.05 2.78
N GLU A 97 -10.20 23.09 3.55
CA GLU A 97 -10.23 24.49 3.06
C GLU A 97 -9.18 24.73 2.00
N SER A 98 -7.98 24.18 2.20
CA SER A 98 -6.85 24.31 1.30
C SER A 98 -6.30 22.95 0.92
N VAL A 99 -6.08 22.76 -0.38
CA VAL A 99 -5.49 21.55 -0.95
C VAL A 99 -4.24 21.94 -1.73
N GLN A 100 -3.08 21.44 -1.30
CA GLN A 100 -1.78 21.66 -1.93
C GLN A 100 -1.32 20.39 -2.63
N PRO A 101 -1.53 20.27 -3.96
CA PRO A 101 -0.95 19.16 -4.71
C PRO A 101 0.58 19.26 -4.75
N ILE A 102 1.23 18.11 -4.62
CA ILE A 102 2.69 18.01 -4.63
C ILE A 102 3.22 17.35 -5.90
N LYS A 103 4.50 17.65 -6.17
CA LYS A 103 5.29 17.06 -7.26
C LYS A 103 6.67 16.73 -6.73
N ASP A 104 7.32 15.79 -7.39
CA ASP A 104 8.74 15.49 -7.15
C ASP A 104 9.58 16.76 -7.12
N TYR A 105 10.52 16.81 -6.18
CA TYR A 105 11.47 17.92 -6.01
C TYR A 105 10.87 19.26 -5.56
N GLN A 106 9.58 19.31 -5.30
CA GLN A 106 8.95 20.53 -4.82
C GLN A 106 9.44 20.89 -3.42
N ALA A 107 9.67 22.19 -3.18
CA ALA A 107 9.95 22.72 -1.86
C ALA A 107 8.82 23.68 -1.43
N ILE A 108 8.37 23.53 -0.19
CA ILE A 108 7.39 24.40 0.47
C ILE A 108 8.10 25.01 1.68
N LYS A 109 8.08 26.34 1.78
CA LYS A 109 8.68 27.06 2.92
C LYS A 109 7.60 27.69 3.77
N ILE A 110 7.64 27.46 5.09
CA ILE A 110 6.73 27.99 6.09
C ILE A 110 7.59 28.49 7.24
N GLY A 111 7.69 29.82 7.40
CA GLY A 111 8.63 30.37 8.36
C GLY A 111 10.07 29.90 8.14
N ASP A 112 10.67 29.32 9.16
CA ASP A 112 12.00 28.68 9.11
C ASP A 112 11.93 27.19 8.78
N THR A 113 10.73 26.60 8.71
CA THR A 113 10.50 25.23 8.30
C THR A 113 10.49 25.09 6.78
N LYS A 114 11.14 24.05 6.26
CA LYS A 114 11.15 23.69 4.85
C LYS A 114 10.70 22.24 4.68
N LEU A 115 9.72 22.02 3.81
CA LEU A 115 9.25 20.72 3.37
C LEU A 115 9.77 20.48 1.95
N HIS A 116 10.56 19.43 1.73
CA HIS A 116 11.00 19.01 0.40
C HIS A 116 10.38 17.66 0.06
N ILE A 117 9.74 17.59 -1.09
CA ILE A 117 9.10 16.38 -1.61
C ILE A 117 10.17 15.56 -2.31
N THR A 118 10.44 14.37 -1.79
CA THR A 118 11.41 13.44 -2.37
C THR A 118 10.72 12.47 -3.33
N PRO A 119 11.38 12.16 -4.48
CA PRO A 119 10.80 11.31 -5.51
C PRO A 119 10.81 9.84 -5.12
N SER A 120 9.99 9.04 -5.83
CA SER A 120 10.04 7.59 -5.84
C SER A 120 10.23 7.05 -7.26
N THR A 121 10.77 5.85 -7.39
CA THR A 121 10.70 5.11 -8.67
C THR A 121 9.31 4.58 -8.95
N ASN A 122 8.49 4.40 -7.92
CA ASN A 122 7.09 4.00 -8.06
C ASN A 122 6.27 5.17 -8.64
N ARG A 123 5.61 4.91 -9.75
CA ARG A 123 4.85 5.93 -10.50
C ARG A 123 3.36 5.65 -10.55
N ARG A 124 2.94 4.47 -10.12
CA ARG A 124 1.53 4.06 -10.07
C ARG A 124 1.30 3.17 -8.85
N PRO A 125 0.74 3.73 -7.78
CA PRO A 125 0.41 5.15 -7.56
C PRO A 125 1.65 6.04 -7.48
N SER A 126 1.44 7.36 -7.61
CA SER A 126 2.51 8.34 -7.41
C SER A 126 2.82 8.44 -5.91
N GLU A 127 3.99 7.97 -5.51
CA GLU A 127 4.46 7.98 -4.13
C GLU A 127 5.50 9.07 -3.91
N HIS A 128 5.45 9.70 -2.75
CA HIS A 128 6.35 10.78 -2.38
C HIS A 128 6.82 10.63 -0.94
N GLY A 129 8.12 10.76 -0.71
CA GLY A 129 8.66 10.94 0.63
C GLY A 129 8.70 12.43 1.01
N LEU A 130 8.91 12.71 2.29
CA LEU A 130 8.92 14.05 2.87
C LEU A 130 10.21 14.29 3.64
N LEU A 131 11.01 15.27 3.21
CA LEU A 131 12.15 15.77 3.97
C LEU A 131 11.73 17.06 4.69
N VAL A 132 11.65 17.02 6.01
CA VAL A 132 11.36 18.16 6.88
C VAL A 132 12.64 18.73 7.44
N THR A 133 12.83 20.02 7.33
CA THR A 133 14.00 20.74 7.87
C THR A 133 13.54 21.98 8.60
N ASP A 134 14.05 22.17 9.81
CA ASP A 134 13.92 23.39 10.58
C ASP A 134 15.29 23.78 11.23
N PRO A 135 15.40 24.83 12.05
CA PRO A 135 16.65 25.17 12.72
C PRO A 135 17.23 24.03 13.57
N ASP A 136 16.39 23.26 14.26
CA ASP A 136 16.83 22.18 15.15
C ASP A 136 17.36 20.96 14.42
N GLY A 137 16.79 20.61 13.26
CA GLY A 137 17.20 19.38 12.62
C GLY A 137 16.62 19.11 11.24
N ARG A 138 16.88 17.89 10.77
CA ARG A 138 16.45 17.39 9.47
C ARG A 138 15.96 15.95 9.58
N VAL A 139 14.73 15.72 9.15
CA VAL A 139 14.06 14.40 9.17
C VAL A 139 13.62 14.03 7.77
N TRP A 140 13.96 12.83 7.32
CA TRP A 140 13.43 12.27 6.09
C TRP A 140 12.45 11.13 6.41
N ASN A 141 11.17 11.36 6.14
CA ASN A 141 10.15 10.34 6.10
C ASN A 141 10.10 9.75 4.69
N GLN A 142 10.75 8.60 4.51
CA GLN A 142 10.84 7.93 3.22
C GLN A 142 9.53 7.23 2.85
N VAL A 143 8.72 6.84 3.83
CA VAL A 143 7.49 6.07 3.64
C VAL A 143 7.79 4.80 2.83
N ASP A 144 6.99 4.50 1.80
CA ASP A 144 7.16 3.33 0.93
C ASP A 144 8.03 3.60 -0.30
N THR A 145 8.53 4.83 -0.43
CA THR A 145 9.24 5.23 -1.65
C THR A 145 10.52 4.42 -1.88
N VAL A 146 10.74 4.04 -3.13
CA VAL A 146 12.00 3.46 -3.60
C VAL A 146 12.86 4.57 -4.17
N PHE A 147 13.99 4.84 -3.49
CA PHE A 147 14.84 5.99 -3.73
C PHE A 147 16.11 5.60 -4.50
N LYS A 148 16.43 6.32 -5.57
CA LYS A 148 17.64 6.06 -6.36
C LYS A 148 18.89 6.68 -5.75
N PRO A 149 20.06 6.04 -5.86
CA PRO A 149 21.31 6.59 -5.34
C PRO A 149 21.65 7.98 -5.87
N GLU A 150 21.34 8.29 -7.12
CA GLU A 150 21.60 9.60 -7.73
C GLU A 150 20.77 10.74 -7.11
N TRP A 151 19.74 10.43 -6.35
CA TRP A 151 18.90 11.42 -5.63
C TRP A 151 19.40 11.76 -4.23
N LEU A 152 20.41 11.04 -3.72
CA LEU A 152 21.00 11.30 -2.39
C LEU A 152 21.41 12.76 -2.14
N PRO A 153 21.90 13.54 -3.13
CA PRO A 153 22.17 14.95 -2.92
C PRO A 153 20.96 15.76 -2.45
N LEU A 154 19.72 15.34 -2.78
CA LEU A 154 18.50 16.01 -2.33
C LEU A 154 18.36 15.98 -0.79
N LEU A 155 18.88 14.95 -0.12
CA LEU A 155 18.84 14.82 1.33
C LEU A 155 19.86 15.70 2.03
N ARG A 156 20.78 16.32 1.28
CA ARG A 156 21.88 17.16 1.79
C ARG A 156 21.83 18.59 1.29
N VAL A 157 20.64 19.06 0.92
CA VAL A 157 20.45 20.46 0.55
C VAL A 157 20.96 21.33 1.70
N ASP A 158 21.73 22.37 1.40
CA ASP A 158 22.40 23.26 2.36
C ASP A 158 23.59 22.63 3.14
N GLY A 159 24.08 21.45 2.73
CA GLY A 159 25.25 20.79 3.34
C GLY A 159 25.01 20.21 4.75
N ARG A 160 23.80 20.31 5.30
CA ARG A 160 23.45 19.74 6.63
C ARG A 160 23.33 18.23 6.53
N ALA A 161 23.79 17.53 7.57
CA ALA A 161 23.59 16.10 7.73
C ALA A 161 22.08 15.77 7.96
N LEU A 162 21.70 14.54 7.64
CA LEU A 162 20.40 14.00 8.00
C LEU A 162 20.42 13.54 9.46
N ASP A 163 19.50 14.05 10.28
CA ASP A 163 19.46 13.70 11.69
C ASP A 163 18.65 12.41 11.88
N VAL A 164 17.45 12.32 11.29
CA VAL A 164 16.58 11.15 11.40
C VAL A 164 16.13 10.69 10.02
N HIS A 165 16.19 9.37 9.80
CA HIS A 165 15.64 8.68 8.63
C HIS A 165 14.56 7.70 9.10
N LEU A 166 13.30 8.00 8.80
CA LEU A 166 12.20 7.05 8.90
C LEU A 166 12.22 6.22 7.62
N ALA A 167 12.91 5.08 7.67
CA ALA A 167 13.36 4.36 6.48
C ALA A 167 12.34 3.33 6.00
N ASN A 168 12.14 3.27 4.69
CA ASN A 168 11.58 2.08 4.09
C ASN A 168 12.56 0.91 4.30
N PHE A 169 12.12 -0.18 4.88
CA PHE A 169 12.97 -1.31 5.23
C PHE A 169 12.41 -2.66 4.79
N ASN A 170 11.25 -2.68 4.18
CA ASN A 170 10.61 -3.92 3.79
C ASN A 170 10.32 -4.02 2.30
N SER A 171 10.67 -5.16 1.73
CA SER A 171 10.34 -5.52 0.36
C SER A 171 9.10 -6.40 0.35
N ILE A 172 8.16 -6.11 -0.53
CA ILE A 172 6.92 -6.86 -0.64
C ILE A 172 7.16 -8.15 -1.44
N LEU A 173 6.71 -9.29 -0.89
CA LEU A 173 6.81 -10.62 -1.51
C LEU A 173 5.42 -11.18 -1.83
N ILE A 174 4.73 -10.62 -2.81
CA ILE A 174 3.40 -11.13 -3.17
C ILE A 174 3.48 -12.27 -4.17
N SER A 175 4.25 -12.08 -5.22
CA SER A 175 4.21 -12.92 -6.40
C SER A 175 4.92 -14.28 -6.26
N GLU A 176 5.99 -14.37 -5.48
CA GLU A 176 6.75 -15.61 -5.35
C GLU A 176 6.00 -16.72 -4.60
N PRO A 177 5.37 -16.47 -3.45
CA PRO A 177 4.59 -17.49 -2.76
C PRO A 177 3.48 -18.07 -3.62
N MET A 178 2.86 -17.22 -4.41
CA MET A 178 1.72 -17.59 -5.24
C MET A 178 2.10 -18.39 -6.46
N ALA A 179 3.22 -18.03 -7.10
CA ALA A 179 3.68 -18.72 -8.29
C ALA A 179 4.22 -20.12 -7.99
N ASN A 180 4.86 -20.34 -6.83
CA ASN A 180 5.64 -21.54 -6.58
C ASN A 180 5.33 -22.25 -5.26
N GLY A 181 4.48 -21.68 -4.40
CA GLY A 181 4.27 -22.17 -3.03
C GLY A 181 5.51 -22.08 -2.14
N LEU A 182 6.60 -21.49 -2.63
CA LEU A 182 7.87 -21.31 -1.92
C LEU A 182 8.23 -19.84 -1.92
N THR A 183 8.58 -19.32 -0.76
CA THR A 183 9.09 -17.96 -0.60
C THR A 183 10.57 -18.00 -0.30
N ARG A 184 11.26 -17.01 -0.83
CA ARG A 184 12.64 -16.72 -0.48
C ARG A 184 12.72 -15.35 0.12
N TYR A 185 13.62 -15.19 1.07
CA TYR A 185 13.93 -13.85 1.56
C TYR A 185 14.48 -12.97 0.42
N PRO A 186 13.98 -11.75 0.21
CA PRO A 186 14.35 -10.91 -0.94
C PRO A 186 15.66 -10.16 -0.68
N TYR A 187 16.78 -10.85 -0.67
CA TYR A 187 18.09 -10.28 -0.33
C TYR A 187 18.47 -9.06 -1.18
N ALA A 188 18.22 -9.10 -2.50
CA ALA A 188 18.62 -8.00 -3.37
C ALA A 188 17.77 -6.73 -3.14
N PRO A 189 16.43 -6.77 -3.18
CA PRO A 189 15.61 -5.60 -2.85
C PRO A 189 15.89 -5.06 -1.45
N TYR A 190 15.98 -5.92 -0.44
CA TYR A 190 16.32 -5.49 0.91
C TYR A 190 17.70 -4.84 1.00
N GLY A 191 18.70 -5.42 0.30
CA GLY A 191 20.04 -4.84 0.21
C GLY A 191 20.04 -3.43 -0.38
N TRP A 192 19.18 -3.13 -1.36
CA TRP A 192 19.03 -1.77 -1.90
C TRP A 192 18.43 -0.80 -0.88
N LEU A 193 17.46 -1.23 -0.08
CA LEU A 193 16.91 -0.41 0.99
C LEU A 193 17.95 -0.10 2.06
N LEU A 194 18.74 -1.09 2.47
CA LEU A 194 19.87 -0.90 3.39
C LEU A 194 20.94 0.03 2.82
N GLU A 195 21.27 -0.11 1.53
CA GLU A 195 22.24 0.77 0.86
C GLU A 195 21.77 2.23 0.85
N THR A 196 20.47 2.47 0.70
CA THR A 196 19.89 3.81 0.81
C THR A 196 20.13 4.42 2.19
N VAL A 197 19.91 3.66 3.26
CA VAL A 197 20.18 4.09 4.64
C VAL A 197 21.68 4.34 4.84
N ARG A 198 22.53 3.41 4.39
CA ARG A 198 23.99 3.50 4.52
C ARG A 198 24.54 4.75 3.82
N ALA A 199 24.04 5.06 2.63
CA ALA A 199 24.47 6.19 1.82
C ALA A 199 23.91 7.53 2.30
N ALA A 200 22.66 7.55 2.80
CA ALA A 200 22.07 8.73 3.44
C ALA A 200 22.82 9.10 4.73
N LYS A 201 23.34 8.12 5.45
CA LYS A 201 24.11 8.26 6.67
C LYS A 201 23.44 9.17 7.71
N PRO A 202 22.20 8.85 8.16
CA PRO A 202 21.54 9.62 9.21
C PRO A 202 22.23 9.40 10.55
N LYS A 203 22.01 10.30 11.53
CA LYS A 203 22.40 10.04 12.92
C LYS A 203 21.56 8.90 13.53
N LEU A 204 20.27 8.85 13.18
CA LEU A 204 19.34 7.83 13.64
C LEU A 204 18.51 7.31 12.45
N ALA A 205 18.46 5.98 12.26
CA ALA A 205 17.58 5.30 11.33
C ALA A 205 16.52 4.50 12.10
N ILE A 206 15.25 4.73 11.76
CA ILE A 206 14.10 4.04 12.32
C ILE A 206 13.42 3.22 11.22
N PRO A 207 13.10 1.93 11.44
CA PRO A 207 12.25 1.19 10.50
C PRO A 207 10.87 1.85 10.46
N GLY A 208 10.55 2.48 9.33
CA GLY A 208 9.34 3.25 9.10
C GLY A 208 8.29 2.48 8.32
N ALA A 209 7.06 3.00 8.28
CA ALA A 209 5.94 2.49 7.49
C ALA A 209 5.68 0.98 7.64
N LEU A 210 5.79 0.43 8.87
CA LEU A 210 5.36 -0.91 9.22
C LEU A 210 4.91 -0.97 10.68
N GLY A 211 3.64 -0.92 10.89
CA GLY A 211 3.02 -0.98 12.22
C GLY A 211 1.63 -1.58 12.14
N MET A 212 1.42 -2.53 11.21
CA MET A 212 0.15 -3.20 11.04
C MET A 212 0.31 -4.71 10.92
N SER A 213 -0.74 -5.46 11.23
CA SER A 213 -0.86 -6.88 10.91
C SER A 213 -2.18 -7.16 10.22
N TRP A 214 -2.15 -8.16 9.35
CA TRP A 214 -3.34 -8.66 8.68
C TRP A 214 -4.16 -9.53 9.62
N VAL A 215 -5.48 -9.39 9.54
CA VAL A 215 -6.45 -10.20 10.31
C VAL A 215 -7.48 -10.85 9.39
N ASN A 216 -8.40 -11.59 9.96
CA ASN A 216 -9.45 -12.27 9.22
C ASN A 216 -8.89 -13.08 8.04
N ARG A 217 -9.45 -12.95 6.86
CA ARG A 217 -9.02 -13.65 5.65
C ARG A 217 -7.62 -13.27 5.17
N GLY A 218 -7.11 -12.10 5.53
CA GLY A 218 -5.76 -11.64 5.21
C GLY A 218 -4.65 -12.15 6.14
N LYS A 219 -4.98 -12.82 7.26
CA LYS A 219 -4.03 -13.18 8.33
C LYS A 219 -2.80 -13.95 7.85
N TRP A 220 -2.92 -14.73 6.79
CA TRP A 220 -1.82 -15.48 6.21
C TRP A 220 -0.71 -14.59 5.64
N LEU A 221 -1.03 -13.35 5.19
CA LEU A 221 -0.09 -12.39 4.63
C LEU A 221 1.02 -11.99 5.61
N ASN A 222 0.74 -12.02 6.92
CA ASN A 222 1.75 -11.72 7.95
C ASN A 222 3.01 -12.59 7.86
N HIS A 223 2.92 -13.77 7.25
CA HIS A 223 4.03 -14.70 7.12
C HIS A 223 4.81 -14.58 5.82
N TYR A 224 4.34 -13.77 4.87
CA TYR A 224 4.88 -13.74 3.52
C TYR A 224 5.13 -12.35 2.98
N LEU A 225 4.25 -11.38 3.32
CA LEU A 225 4.21 -10.10 2.61
C LEU A 225 5.38 -9.19 2.95
N PHE A 226 5.69 -9.07 4.23
CA PHE A 226 6.77 -8.21 4.73
C PHE A 226 7.84 -9.06 5.41
N PRO A 227 8.86 -9.52 4.67
CA PRO A 227 9.81 -10.52 5.16
C PRO A 227 10.83 -9.98 6.16
N THR A 228 11.07 -8.67 6.20
CA THR A 228 12.08 -8.10 7.10
C THR A 228 11.45 -7.73 8.44
N HIS A 229 11.98 -8.30 9.53
CA HIS A 229 11.58 -7.91 10.87
C HIS A 229 12.29 -6.62 11.31
N HIS A 230 11.65 -5.81 12.15
CA HIS A 230 12.23 -4.57 12.69
C HIS A 230 13.60 -4.78 13.35
N THR A 231 13.72 -5.85 14.15
CA THR A 231 14.98 -6.21 14.83
C THR A 231 16.09 -6.50 13.82
N GLN A 232 15.79 -7.22 12.75
CA GLN A 232 16.77 -7.51 11.69
C GLN A 232 17.28 -6.21 11.05
N PHE A 233 16.37 -5.30 10.68
CA PHE A 233 16.77 -4.01 10.13
C PHE A 233 17.69 -3.23 11.07
N VAL A 234 17.33 -3.18 12.37
CA VAL A 234 18.13 -2.46 13.38
C VAL A 234 19.52 -3.06 13.51
N ASP A 235 19.64 -4.37 13.54
CA ASP A 235 20.93 -5.08 13.66
C ASP A 235 21.78 -4.90 12.40
N ASP A 236 21.17 -4.96 11.22
CA ASP A 236 21.87 -4.75 9.94
C ASP A 236 22.40 -3.31 9.81
N VAL A 237 21.62 -2.30 10.22
CA VAL A 237 22.05 -0.89 10.21
C VAL A 237 23.20 -0.66 11.21
N ARG A 238 23.13 -1.26 12.40
CA ARG A 238 24.24 -1.21 13.37
C ARG A 238 25.53 -1.81 12.81
N GLY A 239 25.40 -2.84 11.98
CA GLY A 239 26.54 -3.47 11.28
C GLY A 239 27.22 -2.59 10.26
N PHE A 240 26.70 -1.41 9.90
CA PHE A 240 27.40 -0.48 8.97
C PHE A 240 28.66 0.15 9.54
N GLU A 241 28.79 0.22 10.86
CA GLU A 241 29.94 0.82 11.55
C GLU A 241 30.28 2.25 11.07
N ASN A 242 29.30 2.96 10.53
CA ASN A 242 29.45 4.31 9.94
C ASN A 242 28.99 5.44 10.88
N GLY A 243 28.62 5.12 12.12
CA GLY A 243 28.11 6.05 13.13
C GLY A 243 26.60 6.25 13.12
N THR A 244 25.85 5.61 12.22
CA THR A 244 24.39 5.61 12.22
C THR A 244 23.87 4.73 13.38
N ARG A 245 23.08 5.30 14.28
CA ARG A 245 22.32 4.54 15.27
C ARG A 245 21.04 3.99 14.61
N SER A 246 20.53 2.88 15.14
CA SER A 246 19.20 2.40 14.75
C SER A 246 18.44 1.85 15.95
N GLU A 247 17.18 2.17 16.04
CA GLU A 247 16.27 1.81 17.11
C GLU A 247 14.88 1.51 16.56
N ILE A 248 14.08 0.73 17.29
CA ILE A 248 12.67 0.49 16.96
C ILE A 248 11.86 1.54 17.73
N CYS A 249 11.03 2.32 17.05
CA CYS A 249 10.02 3.16 17.67
C CYS A 249 8.67 2.45 17.69
N LEU A 250 7.97 2.59 18.80
CA LEU A 250 6.62 2.08 19.01
C LEU A 250 5.61 3.24 19.12
N PRO A 251 4.32 3.03 18.84
CA PRO A 251 3.31 4.06 19.10
C PRO A 251 3.42 4.65 20.51
N GLY A 252 3.54 5.97 20.61
CA GLY A 252 3.78 6.70 21.87
C GLY A 252 5.23 7.08 22.13
N ASP A 253 6.18 6.54 21.37
CA ASP A 253 7.57 6.98 21.45
C ASP A 253 7.73 8.33 20.75
N VAL A 254 8.64 9.14 21.30
CA VAL A 254 8.94 10.48 20.82
C VAL A 254 10.40 10.58 20.44
N ILE A 255 10.68 11.12 19.25
CA ILE A 255 12.02 11.53 18.85
C ILE A 255 12.12 13.03 19.00
N GLU A 256 13.11 13.50 19.73
CA GLU A 256 13.42 14.92 19.86
C GLU A 256 14.75 15.26 19.19
N ILE A 257 14.76 16.37 18.46
CA ILE A 257 15.95 16.93 17.83
C ILE A 257 16.08 18.37 18.34
N VAL A 258 17.18 18.65 19.02
CA VAL A 258 17.51 19.99 19.54
C VAL A 258 18.93 20.31 19.11
N ASP A 259 19.13 21.37 18.34
CA ASP A 259 20.44 21.76 17.82
C ASP A 259 21.17 20.59 17.11
N GLY A 260 20.43 19.73 16.44
CA GLY A 260 20.95 18.55 15.75
C GLY A 260 21.25 17.34 16.65
N GLU A 261 21.08 17.43 17.95
CA GLU A 261 21.22 16.29 18.87
C GLU A 261 19.90 15.50 18.90
N VAL A 262 19.99 14.18 18.67
CA VAL A 262 18.84 13.28 18.51
C VAL A 262 18.69 12.36 19.70
N SER A 263 17.53 12.40 20.34
CA SER A 263 17.15 11.50 21.43
C SER A 263 15.83 10.77 21.14
N VAL A 264 15.68 9.56 21.65
CA VAL A 264 14.43 8.79 21.60
C VAL A 264 13.92 8.61 23.02
N GLN A 265 12.67 8.97 23.26
CA GLN A 265 12.01 8.91 24.54
C GLN A 265 10.86 7.92 24.47
N PRO A 266 11.01 6.70 25.05
CA PRO A 266 9.98 5.68 25.00
C PRO A 266 8.70 6.10 25.74
N GLN A 267 7.55 5.90 25.10
CA GLN A 267 6.21 6.16 25.66
C GLN A 267 6.06 7.56 26.28
N ALA A 268 6.66 8.57 25.63
CA ALA A 268 6.67 9.95 26.15
C ALA A 268 5.41 10.76 25.78
N ALA A 269 4.46 10.18 25.04
CA ALA A 269 3.20 10.81 24.70
C ALA A 269 1.97 9.98 25.17
N PRO A 270 1.88 9.55 26.44
CA PRO A 270 0.88 8.57 26.90
C PRO A 270 -0.56 9.08 26.85
N ASP A 271 -0.76 10.40 26.94
CA ASP A 271 -2.10 11.02 26.84
C ASP A 271 -2.64 10.98 25.39
N LEU A 272 -1.76 11.02 24.41
CA LEU A 272 -2.10 10.97 22.99
C LEU A 272 -2.14 9.53 22.51
N VAL A 273 -1.07 8.77 22.73
CA VAL A 273 -0.95 7.39 22.24
C VAL A 273 -0.03 6.57 23.14
N SER A 274 -0.39 5.32 23.34
CA SER A 274 0.43 4.35 24.08
C SER A 274 0.34 2.97 23.48
N THR A 275 1.46 2.25 23.44
CA THR A 275 1.53 0.86 23.02
C THR A 275 0.97 -0.06 24.09
N LEU A 276 0.06 -0.96 23.72
CA LEU A 276 -0.58 -1.89 24.65
C LEU A 276 0.19 -3.22 24.81
N ASP A 277 0.70 -3.74 23.72
CA ASP A 277 1.46 -5.01 23.71
C ASP A 277 2.65 -4.93 22.72
N PRO A 278 3.82 -4.48 23.19
CA PRO A 278 5.02 -4.44 22.33
C PRO A 278 5.43 -5.79 21.75
N ALA A 279 5.11 -6.89 22.43
CA ALA A 279 5.49 -8.24 21.99
C ALA A 279 4.69 -8.70 20.76
N ALA A 280 3.58 -8.04 20.43
CA ALA A 280 2.77 -8.36 19.26
C ALA A 280 3.53 -8.24 17.93
N LEU A 281 4.63 -7.47 17.85
CA LEU A 281 5.49 -7.41 16.66
C LEU A 281 5.96 -8.78 16.18
N LYS A 282 6.07 -9.77 17.09
CA LYS A 282 6.42 -11.16 16.74
C LYS A 282 5.38 -11.85 15.84
N LEU A 283 4.15 -11.33 15.78
CA LEU A 283 3.12 -11.86 14.89
C LEU A 283 3.46 -11.64 13.41
N LEU A 284 4.36 -10.69 13.13
CA LEU A 284 4.82 -10.34 11.78
C LEU A 284 6.04 -11.17 11.33
N ASP A 285 6.47 -12.16 12.12
CA ASP A 285 7.62 -12.97 11.78
C ASP A 285 7.38 -13.75 10.47
N PHE A 286 8.28 -13.53 9.52
CA PHE A 286 8.28 -14.19 8.23
C PHE A 286 8.44 -15.72 8.38
N ASN A 287 7.55 -16.47 7.75
CA ASN A 287 7.60 -17.92 7.75
C ASN A 287 7.44 -18.51 6.34
N PRO A 288 8.54 -18.71 5.60
CA PRO A 288 8.50 -19.18 4.22
C PRO A 288 8.04 -20.64 4.07
N THR A 289 7.98 -21.40 5.16
CA THR A 289 7.60 -22.82 5.11
C THR A 289 6.12 -23.06 5.39
N LYS A 290 5.37 -22.02 5.75
CA LYS A 290 3.95 -22.15 6.02
C LYS A 290 3.18 -22.32 4.71
N PRO A 291 2.34 -23.35 4.56
CA PRO A 291 1.56 -23.52 3.35
C PRO A 291 0.58 -22.39 3.16
N LEU A 292 0.36 -22.00 1.90
CA LEU A 292 -0.70 -21.05 1.54
C LEU A 292 -2.06 -21.64 1.96
N PRO A 293 -2.97 -20.80 2.48
CA PRO A 293 -4.31 -21.25 2.80
C PRO A 293 -5.10 -21.58 1.54
N THR A 294 -6.10 -22.41 1.67
CA THR A 294 -7.18 -22.51 0.68
C THR A 294 -7.93 -21.17 0.62
N LEU A 295 -8.67 -20.94 -0.48
CA LEU A 295 -9.53 -19.75 -0.62
C LEU A 295 -10.37 -19.55 0.66
N PRO A 296 -10.41 -18.35 1.22
CA PRO A 296 -11.04 -18.12 2.51
C PRO A 296 -12.57 -18.21 2.43
N GLU A 297 -13.17 -18.52 3.56
CA GLU A 297 -14.58 -18.24 3.77
C GLU A 297 -14.82 -16.72 3.76
N GLN A 298 -15.95 -16.32 3.24
CA GLN A 298 -16.29 -14.90 3.09
C GLN A 298 -16.82 -14.32 4.40
N ASP A 299 -16.38 -13.11 4.71
CA ASP A 299 -16.89 -12.37 5.85
C ASP A 299 -18.34 -11.93 5.61
N ALA A 300 -19.17 -12.07 6.62
CA ALA A 300 -20.60 -11.75 6.51
C ALA A 300 -20.91 -10.24 6.50
N ALA A 301 -20.02 -9.38 6.99
CA ALA A 301 -20.19 -7.93 6.98
C ALA A 301 -18.86 -7.22 7.24
N THR A 302 -18.68 -6.04 6.65
CA THR A 302 -17.54 -5.17 6.89
C THR A 302 -17.90 -4.07 7.88
N ARG A 303 -17.08 -3.86 8.92
CA ARG A 303 -17.21 -2.73 9.83
C ARG A 303 -16.24 -1.65 9.40
N ILE A 304 -16.74 -0.46 9.18
CA ILE A 304 -15.94 0.70 8.81
C ILE A 304 -16.08 1.75 9.89
N THR A 305 -14.97 2.31 10.32
CA THR A 305 -14.97 3.45 11.23
C THR A 305 -15.07 4.74 10.41
N VAL A 306 -16.17 5.44 10.50
CA VAL A 306 -16.39 6.71 9.80
C VAL A 306 -16.42 7.87 10.79
N ALA A 307 -15.90 9.02 10.37
CA ALA A 307 -16.07 10.26 11.10
C ALA A 307 -17.51 10.75 10.93
N ILE A 308 -18.14 11.18 12.03
CA ILE A 308 -19.50 11.71 12.01
C ILE A 308 -19.48 13.23 12.19
N GLU A 309 -20.42 13.91 11.53
CA GLU A 309 -20.70 15.30 11.85
C GLU A 309 -21.17 15.46 13.30
N GLY A 310 -20.45 16.20 14.08
CA GLY A 310 -20.79 16.55 15.43
C GLY A 310 -19.88 17.66 15.96
N ARG A 311 -20.43 18.79 16.29
CA ARG A 311 -19.97 19.85 17.23
C ARG A 311 -18.47 20.25 17.26
N GLY A 312 -17.69 19.98 16.22
CA GLY A 312 -16.25 20.28 16.20
C GLY A 312 -15.35 19.21 16.80
N ASP A 313 -15.91 18.16 17.39
CA ASP A 313 -15.15 17.05 17.96
C ASP A 313 -14.98 15.94 16.93
N LEU A 314 -13.86 15.22 16.99
CA LEU A 314 -13.59 14.09 16.12
C LEU A 314 -14.34 12.86 16.65
N ILE A 315 -15.62 12.74 16.28
CA ILE A 315 -16.44 11.61 16.64
C ILE A 315 -16.32 10.54 15.56
N THR A 316 -15.91 9.34 15.95
CA THR A 316 -15.88 8.18 15.06
C THR A 316 -17.04 7.25 15.35
N LYS A 317 -17.63 6.67 14.32
CA LYS A 317 -18.68 5.66 14.43
C LYS A 317 -18.36 4.45 13.59
N ASN A 318 -18.56 3.27 14.15
CA ASN A 318 -18.51 2.03 13.36
C ASN A 318 -19.78 1.87 12.56
N VAL A 319 -19.65 1.85 11.24
CA VAL A 319 -20.73 1.60 10.30
C VAL A 319 -20.60 0.17 9.78
N THR A 320 -21.68 -0.60 9.80
CA THR A 320 -21.71 -1.91 9.19
C THR A 320 -22.10 -1.77 7.72
N VAL A 321 -21.19 -2.17 6.83
CA VAL A 321 -21.42 -2.18 5.38
C VAL A 321 -21.79 -3.61 4.99
N PRO A 322 -22.84 -3.82 4.17
CA PRO A 322 -23.19 -5.15 3.70
C PRO A 322 -22.00 -5.86 3.06
N ALA A 323 -21.83 -7.12 3.38
CA ALA A 323 -20.75 -7.91 2.82
C ALA A 323 -20.96 -8.17 1.33
N VAL A 324 -19.83 -8.32 0.65
CA VAL A 324 -19.78 -8.75 -0.76
C VAL A 324 -20.51 -10.08 -0.99
N GLY A 325 -20.60 -10.93 0.03
CA GLY A 325 -21.22 -12.25 -0.02
C GLY A 325 -22.76 -12.30 -0.17
N PHE A 326 -23.45 -11.15 -0.17
CA PHE A 326 -24.90 -11.11 -0.36
C PHE A 326 -25.34 -10.91 -1.82
N ALA A 327 -24.41 -10.77 -2.75
CA ALA A 327 -24.75 -10.67 -4.16
C ALA A 327 -25.43 -11.96 -4.65
N SER A 328 -26.52 -11.81 -5.39
CA SER A 328 -27.16 -12.93 -6.06
C SER A 328 -26.26 -13.52 -7.15
N THR A 329 -26.48 -14.77 -7.52
CA THR A 329 -25.72 -15.40 -8.61
C THR A 329 -25.78 -14.59 -9.90
N SER A 330 -26.94 -13.98 -10.20
CA SER A 330 -27.10 -13.15 -11.40
C SER A 330 -26.30 -11.84 -11.35
N GLU A 331 -26.17 -11.21 -10.17
CA GLU A 331 -25.31 -10.03 -10.00
C GLU A 331 -23.83 -10.38 -10.15
N LEU A 332 -23.42 -11.53 -9.65
CA LEU A 332 -22.06 -12.03 -9.83
C LEU A 332 -21.76 -12.34 -11.30
N GLU A 333 -22.70 -13.00 -11.99
CA GLU A 333 -22.60 -13.29 -13.42
C GLU A 333 -22.46 -11.99 -14.23
N GLN A 334 -23.32 -11.02 -13.99
CA GLN A 334 -23.26 -9.73 -14.68
C GLN A 334 -21.94 -9.01 -14.46
N ALA A 335 -21.45 -8.96 -13.21
CA ALA A 335 -20.18 -8.32 -12.91
C ALA A 335 -18.98 -8.99 -13.63
N VAL A 336 -18.98 -10.32 -13.67
CA VAL A 336 -17.94 -11.08 -14.39
C VAL A 336 -18.04 -10.85 -15.90
N ASP A 337 -19.26 -10.88 -16.47
CA ASP A 337 -19.47 -10.67 -17.91
C ASP A 337 -19.02 -9.25 -18.33
N ASP A 338 -19.33 -8.23 -17.53
CA ASP A 338 -18.92 -6.85 -17.77
C ASP A 338 -17.38 -6.72 -17.73
N VAL A 339 -16.72 -7.38 -16.76
CA VAL A 339 -15.26 -7.40 -16.67
C VAL A 339 -14.65 -8.11 -17.88
N MET A 340 -15.19 -9.28 -18.24
CA MET A 340 -14.67 -10.05 -19.38
C MET A 340 -14.85 -9.31 -20.71
N ALA A 341 -15.97 -8.57 -20.88
CA ALA A 341 -16.20 -7.73 -22.03
C ALA A 341 -15.12 -6.63 -22.14
N ARG A 342 -14.84 -5.91 -21.05
CA ARG A 342 -13.78 -4.88 -21.01
C ARG A 342 -12.39 -5.46 -21.26
N VAL A 343 -12.05 -6.58 -20.65
CA VAL A 343 -10.78 -7.27 -20.87
C VAL A 343 -10.60 -7.60 -22.36
N ASN A 344 -11.63 -8.13 -23.00
CA ASN A 344 -11.59 -8.46 -24.41
C ASN A 344 -11.52 -7.23 -25.32
N GLU A 345 -12.23 -6.15 -25.00
CA GLU A 345 -12.14 -4.87 -25.71
C GLU A 345 -10.69 -4.32 -25.64
N ARG A 346 -10.08 -4.34 -24.46
CA ARG A 346 -8.70 -3.87 -24.26
C ARG A 346 -7.68 -4.76 -24.98
N LEU A 347 -7.87 -6.08 -24.99
CA LEU A 347 -7.05 -7.00 -25.78
C LEU A 347 -7.15 -6.72 -27.27
N ALA A 348 -8.31 -6.30 -27.77
CA ALA A 348 -8.50 -5.94 -29.17
C ALA A 348 -7.95 -4.55 -29.52
N SER A 349 -7.71 -3.68 -28.54
CA SER A 349 -7.21 -2.31 -28.74
C SER A 349 -5.70 -2.27 -28.97
N ASP A 350 -5.21 -1.17 -29.59
CA ASP A 350 -3.77 -0.96 -29.86
C ASP A 350 -2.97 -0.51 -28.61
N GLY A 351 -3.63 -0.29 -27.46
CA GLY A 351 -3.01 0.29 -26.25
C GLY A 351 -2.10 -0.67 -25.47
N PHE A 352 -2.09 -1.97 -25.75
CA PHE A 352 -1.43 -3.00 -24.94
C PHE A 352 -0.40 -3.83 -25.70
N GLU A 353 0.20 -3.29 -26.74
CA GLU A 353 1.10 -4.04 -27.64
C GLU A 353 2.32 -4.60 -26.91
N LEU A 354 2.95 -3.82 -26.02
CA LEU A 354 4.10 -4.30 -25.23
C LEU A 354 3.74 -5.50 -24.37
N LEU A 355 2.56 -5.48 -23.75
CA LEU A 355 2.07 -6.59 -22.93
C LEU A 355 1.78 -7.82 -23.81
N LYS A 356 1.07 -7.64 -24.92
CA LYS A 356 0.76 -8.71 -25.87
C LYS A 356 2.04 -9.34 -26.43
N ASP A 357 3.03 -8.52 -26.81
CA ASP A 357 4.32 -8.99 -27.32
C ASP A 357 5.13 -9.75 -26.27
N ALA A 358 5.10 -9.30 -25.02
CA ALA A 358 5.74 -10.01 -23.91
C ALA A 358 5.11 -11.40 -23.73
N LEU A 359 3.78 -11.47 -23.65
CA LEU A 359 3.04 -12.73 -23.49
C LEU A 359 3.23 -13.67 -24.69
N LYS A 360 3.27 -13.13 -25.90
CA LYS A 360 3.55 -13.90 -27.10
C LYS A 360 4.96 -14.49 -27.10
N ARG A 361 5.96 -13.70 -26.72
CA ARG A 361 7.36 -14.18 -26.58
C ARG A 361 7.49 -15.29 -25.53
N TRP A 362 6.67 -15.25 -24.48
CA TRP A 362 6.63 -16.28 -23.43
C TRP A 362 5.75 -17.47 -23.81
N LEU A 363 5.15 -17.48 -25.00
CA LEU A 363 4.20 -18.52 -25.46
C LEU A 363 3.07 -18.72 -24.43
N ALA A 364 2.59 -17.63 -23.84
CA ALA A 364 1.60 -17.69 -22.78
C ALA A 364 0.26 -18.20 -23.30
N ARG A 365 -0.30 -19.19 -22.61
CA ARG A 365 -1.62 -19.76 -22.82
C ARG A 365 -2.32 -19.75 -21.48
N MET A 366 -3.23 -18.79 -21.31
CA MET A 366 -3.82 -18.50 -20.02
C MET A 366 -5.11 -19.29 -19.82
N LYS A 367 -5.24 -19.85 -18.62
CA LYS A 367 -6.50 -20.35 -18.05
C LYS A 367 -6.88 -19.45 -16.89
N LEU A 368 -7.98 -18.74 -17.03
CA LEU A 368 -8.61 -17.98 -15.97
C LEU A 368 -9.72 -18.84 -15.36
N THR A 369 -9.67 -19.02 -14.04
CA THR A 369 -10.69 -19.71 -13.25
C THR A 369 -11.38 -18.69 -12.36
N ILE A 370 -12.69 -18.55 -12.49
CA ILE A 370 -13.49 -17.70 -11.60
C ILE A 370 -14.41 -18.60 -10.79
N HIS A 371 -14.22 -18.57 -9.48
CA HIS A 371 -15.01 -19.35 -8.53
C HIS A 371 -16.32 -18.62 -8.21
N PHE A 372 -17.44 -19.25 -8.56
CA PHE A 372 -18.78 -18.85 -8.15
C PHE A 372 -19.24 -19.73 -6.97
N PRO A 373 -20.26 -19.32 -6.21
CA PRO A 373 -20.80 -20.14 -5.12
C PRO A 373 -21.29 -21.53 -5.55
N ASP A 374 -21.71 -21.66 -6.81
CA ASP A 374 -22.22 -22.91 -7.43
C ASP A 374 -21.13 -23.70 -8.17
N GLY A 375 -19.91 -23.20 -8.24
CA GLY A 375 -18.76 -23.87 -8.85
C GLY A 375 -17.91 -22.97 -9.75
N PRO A 376 -16.74 -23.45 -10.16
CA PRO A 376 -15.82 -22.68 -10.99
C PRO A 376 -16.29 -22.60 -12.43
N ARG A 377 -16.03 -21.45 -13.07
CA ARG A 377 -16.16 -21.24 -14.52
C ARG A 377 -14.82 -20.86 -15.09
N PHE A 378 -14.60 -21.14 -16.37
CA PHE A 378 -13.30 -21.07 -17.00
C PHE A 378 -13.32 -20.20 -18.25
N TRP A 379 -12.28 -19.39 -18.42
CA TRP A 379 -11.98 -18.67 -19.65
C TRP A 379 -10.54 -18.92 -20.04
N TYR A 380 -10.28 -18.91 -21.35
CA TYR A 380 -8.98 -19.22 -21.89
C TYR A 380 -8.58 -18.17 -22.94
N CYS A 381 -7.28 -17.82 -22.97
CA CYS A 381 -6.70 -16.97 -23.99
C CYS A 381 -5.34 -17.53 -24.42
N ASP A 382 -5.16 -17.77 -25.72
CA ASP A 382 -3.88 -18.19 -26.31
C ASP A 382 -3.18 -16.98 -26.92
N PHE A 383 -2.19 -16.42 -26.21
CA PHE A 383 -1.44 -15.24 -26.65
C PHE A 383 -0.50 -15.52 -27.84
N THR A 384 -0.36 -16.77 -28.28
CA THR A 384 0.40 -17.11 -29.49
C THR A 384 -0.42 -16.92 -30.79
N ARG A 385 -1.73 -16.69 -30.66
CA ARG A 385 -2.64 -16.52 -31.79
C ARG A 385 -2.73 -15.05 -32.20
N PRO A 386 -3.06 -14.80 -33.50
CA PRO A 386 -3.20 -13.41 -33.98
C PRO A 386 -4.42 -12.68 -33.43
N THR A 387 -5.49 -13.42 -33.12
CA THR A 387 -6.70 -12.84 -32.48
C THR A 387 -6.72 -13.23 -31.03
N LEU A 388 -6.74 -12.24 -30.15
CA LEU A 388 -6.72 -12.41 -28.71
C LEU A 388 -8.11 -12.15 -28.11
N ALA A 389 -8.65 -13.13 -27.42
CA ALA A 389 -9.85 -12.99 -26.62
C ALA A 389 -9.89 -14.08 -25.54
N PHE A 390 -10.39 -13.73 -24.37
CA PHE A 390 -10.79 -14.71 -23.37
C PHE A 390 -12.14 -15.30 -23.76
N THR A 391 -12.18 -16.61 -23.94
CA THR A 391 -13.39 -17.36 -24.29
C THR A 391 -13.55 -18.59 -23.41
N PRO A 392 -14.76 -19.16 -23.26
CA PRO A 392 -14.96 -20.40 -22.51
C PRO A 392 -14.43 -21.65 -23.24
N HIS A 393 -13.91 -21.51 -24.46
CA HIS A 393 -13.39 -22.63 -25.23
C HIS A 393 -12.01 -23.02 -24.72
N GLU A 394 -11.87 -24.27 -24.29
CA GLU A 394 -10.62 -24.81 -23.78
C GLU A 394 -9.52 -24.78 -24.85
N ILE A 395 -8.32 -24.41 -24.42
CA ILE A 395 -7.12 -24.40 -25.25
C ILE A 395 -6.17 -25.52 -24.85
N GLU A 396 -5.38 -26.00 -25.79
CA GLU A 396 -4.37 -27.02 -25.50
C GLU A 396 -3.26 -26.49 -24.62
N ARG A 397 -2.92 -27.26 -23.58
CA ARG A 397 -1.75 -27.04 -22.69
C ARG A 397 -1.62 -25.60 -22.16
N PRO A 398 -2.58 -25.11 -21.37
CA PRO A 398 -2.40 -23.85 -20.69
C PRO A 398 -1.16 -23.92 -19.78
N ASN A 399 -0.40 -22.82 -19.73
CA ASN A 399 0.82 -22.70 -18.96
C ASN A 399 0.83 -21.45 -18.04
N TYR A 400 -0.28 -20.72 -18.02
CA TYR A 400 -0.50 -19.60 -17.15
C TYR A 400 -1.90 -19.71 -16.52
N PHE A 401 -1.96 -19.70 -15.20
CA PHE A 401 -3.18 -19.95 -14.43
C PHE A 401 -3.46 -18.78 -13.52
N LEU A 402 -4.67 -18.28 -13.54
CA LEU A 402 -5.16 -17.23 -12.65
C LEU A 402 -6.48 -17.69 -12.05
N GLU A 403 -6.62 -17.55 -10.74
CA GLU A 403 -7.84 -17.88 -10.02
C GLU A 403 -8.35 -16.67 -9.27
N LEU A 404 -9.62 -16.36 -9.44
CA LEU A 404 -10.35 -15.26 -8.79
C LEU A 404 -11.67 -15.78 -8.25
N THR A 405 -12.30 -15.01 -7.37
CA THR A 405 -13.71 -15.26 -7.01
C THR A 405 -14.62 -14.24 -7.69
N ALA A 406 -15.80 -14.69 -8.12
CA ALA A 406 -16.82 -13.81 -8.71
C ALA A 406 -17.25 -12.72 -7.71
N ILE A 407 -17.23 -13.04 -6.44
CA ILE A 407 -17.58 -12.12 -5.36
C ILE A 407 -16.57 -11.01 -5.20
N ASP A 408 -15.27 -11.29 -5.36
CA ASP A 408 -14.26 -10.24 -5.32
C ASP A 408 -14.35 -9.32 -6.53
N ILE A 409 -14.62 -9.89 -7.71
CA ILE A 409 -14.86 -9.10 -8.93
C ILE A 409 -16.05 -8.17 -8.70
N HIS A 410 -17.18 -8.71 -8.24
CA HIS A 410 -18.37 -7.91 -7.91
C HIS A 410 -18.08 -6.86 -6.84
N GLY A 411 -17.30 -7.24 -5.81
CA GLY A 411 -16.95 -6.33 -4.73
C GLY A 411 -16.12 -5.14 -5.19
N VAL A 412 -15.12 -5.35 -6.04
CA VAL A 412 -14.31 -4.28 -6.62
C VAL A 412 -15.15 -3.41 -7.56
N GLU A 413 -15.96 -4.02 -8.43
CA GLU A 413 -16.80 -3.30 -9.39
C GLU A 413 -17.86 -2.41 -8.72
N ASN A 414 -18.27 -2.75 -7.49
CA ASN A 414 -19.25 -1.99 -6.72
C ASN A 414 -18.64 -1.17 -5.56
N GLY A 415 -17.32 -1.05 -5.50
CA GLY A 415 -16.65 -0.28 -4.46
C GLY A 415 -16.77 -0.89 -3.05
N LEU A 416 -16.97 -2.20 -2.94
CA LEU A 416 -17.05 -2.92 -1.66
C LEU A 416 -15.71 -3.46 -1.20
N ILE A 417 -14.74 -3.55 -2.09
CA ILE A 417 -13.37 -4.01 -1.85
C ILE A 417 -12.41 -3.02 -2.50
N TRP A 418 -11.40 -2.61 -1.77
CA TRP A 418 -10.31 -1.79 -2.29
C TRP A 418 -8.95 -2.47 -2.22
N ASP A 419 -8.78 -3.45 -1.36
CA ASP A 419 -7.48 -4.07 -1.13
C ASP A 419 -7.02 -4.92 -2.33
N GLN A 420 -6.13 -4.32 -3.13
CA GLN A 420 -5.49 -5.03 -4.23
C GLN A 420 -4.64 -6.22 -3.75
N PHE A 421 -4.09 -6.19 -2.52
CA PHE A 421 -3.29 -7.30 -2.00
C PHE A 421 -4.16 -8.51 -1.68
N THR A 422 -5.34 -8.32 -1.12
CA THR A 422 -6.29 -9.44 -0.94
C THR A 422 -6.80 -9.97 -2.25
N LEU A 423 -7.03 -9.12 -3.23
CA LEU A 423 -7.46 -9.54 -4.56
C LEU A 423 -6.34 -10.29 -5.30
N THR A 424 -5.13 -9.71 -5.37
CA THR A 424 -4.01 -10.23 -6.15
C THR A 424 -3.18 -11.25 -5.38
N GLY A 425 -3.08 -11.11 -4.05
CA GLY A 425 -2.24 -11.91 -3.20
C GLY A 425 -2.93 -13.11 -2.58
N PHE A 426 -4.13 -12.96 -2.13
CA PHE A 426 -4.83 -13.96 -1.33
C PHE A 426 -5.84 -14.79 -2.10
N ARG A 427 -6.53 -14.17 -3.05
CA ARG A 427 -7.61 -14.78 -3.81
C ARG A 427 -7.27 -15.01 -5.27
N CYS A 428 -6.06 -14.67 -5.65
CA CYS A 428 -5.58 -14.76 -7.00
C CYS A 428 -4.33 -15.64 -7.02
N TYR A 429 -4.41 -16.76 -7.70
CA TYR A 429 -3.27 -17.64 -7.93
C TYR A 429 -2.89 -17.55 -9.40
N HIS A 430 -1.60 -17.38 -9.67
CA HIS A 430 -1.12 -17.54 -11.03
C HIS A 430 0.19 -18.30 -11.04
N MET A 431 0.35 -19.15 -12.03
CA MET A 431 1.57 -19.90 -12.31
C MET A 431 1.85 -19.84 -13.78
N LEU A 432 3.03 -19.36 -14.14
CA LEU A 432 3.52 -19.40 -15.50
C LEU A 432 4.58 -20.49 -15.61
N TYR A 433 4.34 -21.47 -16.47
CA TYR A 433 5.28 -22.54 -16.77
C TYR A 433 5.86 -22.33 -18.15
N ARG A 434 7.18 -22.35 -18.25
CA ARG A 434 7.88 -22.41 -19.53
C ARG A 434 8.14 -23.85 -19.89
N VAL A 435 7.62 -24.29 -21.03
CA VAL A 435 7.95 -25.60 -21.62
C VAL A 435 9.18 -25.41 -22.48
N ARG A 436 10.28 -26.06 -22.15
CA ARG A 436 11.44 -26.17 -23.06
C ARG A 436 11.18 -27.24 -24.11
N GLU A 437 11.90 -27.18 -25.25
CA GLU A 437 11.82 -28.14 -26.37
C GLU A 437 12.03 -29.61 -25.92
N GLU A 438 12.70 -29.78 -24.78
CA GLU A 438 12.98 -31.09 -24.17
C GLU A 438 11.83 -31.63 -23.28
N GLY A 439 10.68 -30.95 -23.23
CA GLY A 439 9.52 -31.36 -22.44
C GLY A 439 9.62 -31.08 -20.94
N ILE A 440 10.68 -30.40 -20.47
CA ILE A 440 10.85 -30.04 -19.07
C ILE A 440 10.09 -28.74 -18.78
N VAL A 441 9.20 -28.80 -17.82
CA VAL A 441 8.40 -27.64 -17.38
C VAL A 441 9.11 -26.95 -16.22
N TYR A 442 9.35 -25.65 -16.35
CA TYR A 442 9.90 -24.83 -15.28
C TYR A 442 8.89 -23.74 -14.92
N PRO A 443 8.67 -23.49 -13.62
CA PRO A 443 7.97 -22.27 -13.21
C PRO A 443 8.83 -21.06 -13.61
N VAL A 444 8.20 -20.06 -14.22
CA VAL A 444 8.86 -18.78 -14.50
C VAL A 444 8.55 -17.84 -13.35
N LEU A 445 9.56 -17.46 -12.62
CA LEU A 445 9.40 -16.49 -11.53
C LEU A 445 9.06 -15.11 -12.10
N PRO A 446 8.11 -14.38 -11.51
CA PRO A 446 7.80 -13.01 -11.90
C PRO A 446 9.03 -12.10 -12.01
N SER A 447 9.98 -12.24 -11.06
CA SER A 447 11.27 -11.52 -11.09
C SER A 447 12.14 -11.81 -12.33
N GLN A 448 11.97 -12.96 -12.98
CA GLN A 448 12.69 -13.28 -14.23
C GLN A 448 12.06 -12.60 -15.44
N LEU A 449 10.78 -12.24 -15.35
CA LEU A 449 10.06 -11.54 -16.41
C LEU A 449 10.36 -10.03 -16.36
N HIS A 450 10.54 -9.46 -15.18
CA HIS A 450 10.98 -8.07 -15.02
C HIS A 450 12.36 -7.83 -15.64
N ARG A 451 13.33 -8.71 -15.41
CA ARG A 451 14.69 -8.56 -16.00
C ARG A 451 14.67 -8.53 -17.52
N GLY A 452 13.85 -9.35 -18.15
CA GLY A 452 13.75 -9.38 -19.60
C GLY A 452 13.18 -8.08 -20.21
N ALA A 453 12.39 -7.32 -19.46
CA ALA A 453 11.86 -6.03 -19.88
C ALA A 453 12.86 -4.89 -19.67
N GLU A 454 13.60 -4.89 -18.56
CA GLU A 454 14.67 -3.93 -18.28
C GLU A 454 15.83 -4.05 -19.27
N GLU A 455 16.25 -5.27 -19.61
CA GLU A 455 17.30 -5.55 -20.59
C GLU A 455 16.92 -5.14 -22.02
N SER A 456 15.62 -5.07 -22.33
CA SER A 456 15.15 -4.63 -23.65
C SER A 456 15.04 -3.10 -23.81
N GLY A 457 15.27 -2.31 -22.77
CA GLY A 457 15.20 -0.84 -22.78
C GLY A 457 13.79 -0.26 -23.03
N GLN A 458 12.75 -1.07 -22.90
CA GLN A 458 11.37 -0.74 -23.25
C GLN A 458 10.48 -0.33 -22.06
N GLY A 459 11.04 0.29 -21.01
CA GLY A 459 10.26 0.69 -19.86
C GLY A 459 9.71 -0.50 -19.02
N GLU A 460 9.11 -0.23 -17.89
CA GLU A 460 8.51 -1.26 -17.04
C GLU A 460 7.41 -2.01 -17.81
N ALA A 461 7.72 -3.23 -18.25
CA ALA A 461 6.66 -4.14 -18.68
C ALA A 461 5.85 -4.53 -17.44
N PRO A 462 4.51 -4.51 -17.51
CA PRO A 462 3.69 -4.98 -16.40
C PRO A 462 4.11 -6.41 -16.03
N SER A 463 4.20 -6.67 -14.74
CA SER A 463 4.43 -8.01 -14.23
C SER A 463 3.39 -8.97 -14.84
N PRO A 464 3.75 -10.20 -15.21
CA PRO A 464 2.75 -11.20 -15.60
C PRO A 464 1.68 -11.40 -14.52
N PHE A 465 2.03 -11.09 -13.28
CA PHE A 465 1.14 -11.03 -12.15
C PHE A 465 -0.01 -10.06 -12.38
N ASP A 466 0.28 -8.89 -12.96
CA ASP A 466 -0.69 -7.81 -13.13
C ASP A 466 -1.46 -7.87 -14.45
N ILE A 467 -1.12 -8.83 -15.34
CA ILE A 467 -1.68 -8.85 -16.70
C ILE A 467 -3.20 -8.77 -16.71
N PHE A 468 -3.86 -9.62 -15.94
CA PHE A 468 -5.32 -9.63 -15.91
C PHE A 468 -5.85 -8.36 -15.22
N ILE A 469 -5.21 -7.93 -14.14
CA ILE A 469 -5.58 -6.70 -13.42
C ILE A 469 -5.41 -5.48 -14.32
N VAL A 470 -4.31 -5.39 -15.06
CA VAL A 470 -4.09 -4.30 -16.04
C VAL A 470 -5.16 -4.31 -17.14
N LEU A 471 -5.53 -5.49 -17.65
CA LEU A 471 -6.57 -5.63 -18.67
C LEU A 471 -7.97 -5.39 -18.08
N TRP A 472 -8.22 -5.83 -16.87
CA TRP A 472 -9.49 -5.60 -16.19
C TRP A 472 -9.67 -4.11 -15.85
N ASP A 473 -8.61 -3.44 -15.40
CA ASP A 473 -8.65 -2.05 -14.92
C ASP A 473 -9.69 -1.88 -13.80
N PRO A 474 -9.46 -2.54 -12.67
CA PRO A 474 -10.44 -2.57 -11.60
C PRO A 474 -10.70 -1.15 -11.07
N ARG A 475 -11.98 -0.89 -10.79
CA ARG A 475 -12.46 0.41 -10.34
C ARG A 475 -12.26 0.59 -8.84
N PHE A 476 -10.99 0.58 -8.39
CA PHE A 476 -10.63 0.84 -6.98
C PHE A 476 -11.04 2.24 -6.52
N ASP A 477 -11.12 3.21 -7.45
CA ASP A 477 -11.65 4.55 -7.22
C ASP A 477 -13.07 4.53 -6.65
N ARG A 478 -13.92 3.58 -7.03
CA ARG A 478 -15.28 3.44 -6.51
C ARG A 478 -15.34 3.20 -5.00
N TRP A 479 -14.37 2.49 -4.45
CA TRP A 479 -14.29 2.31 -3.00
C TRP A 479 -14.05 3.66 -2.28
N VAL A 480 -13.12 4.46 -2.76
CA VAL A 480 -12.84 5.79 -2.20
C VAL A 480 -14.05 6.70 -2.33
N GLU A 481 -14.70 6.74 -3.50
CA GLU A 481 -15.94 7.49 -3.72
C GLU A 481 -17.01 7.10 -2.72
N ARG A 482 -17.22 5.79 -2.53
CA ARG A 482 -18.18 5.25 -1.58
C ARG A 482 -17.84 5.62 -0.13
N MET A 483 -16.56 5.52 0.27
CA MET A 483 -16.15 5.93 1.61
C MET A 483 -16.40 7.42 1.86
N VAL A 484 -16.13 8.26 0.88
CA VAL A 484 -16.45 9.68 0.95
C VAL A 484 -17.97 9.91 1.06
N ASP A 485 -18.78 9.21 0.26
CA ASP A 485 -20.24 9.27 0.34
C ASP A 485 -20.78 8.86 1.72
N LEU A 486 -20.24 7.79 2.30
CA LEU A 486 -20.57 7.34 3.65
C LEU A 486 -20.22 8.42 4.70
N CYS A 487 -19.02 9.00 4.61
CA CYS A 487 -18.59 10.06 5.53
C CYS A 487 -19.47 11.31 5.43
N LEU A 488 -20.00 11.61 4.25
CA LEU A 488 -20.89 12.73 3.99
C LEU A 488 -22.38 12.40 4.23
N GLY A 489 -22.70 11.17 4.62
CA GLY A 489 -24.09 10.72 4.85
C GLY A 489 -24.92 10.56 3.57
N VAL A 490 -24.32 10.58 2.39
CA VAL A 490 -25.02 10.50 1.10
C VAL A 490 -25.55 9.07 0.82
N GLU A 491 -24.81 8.05 1.24
CA GLU A 491 -25.20 6.65 0.96
C GLU A 491 -26.36 6.15 1.81
N ALA A 492 -26.57 6.71 3.00
CA ALA A 492 -27.76 6.37 3.82
C ALA A 492 -29.09 6.71 3.12
N VAL A 493 -29.08 7.64 2.18
CA VAL A 493 -30.25 8.03 1.37
C VAL A 493 -30.50 7.06 0.22
N ARG A 494 -29.47 6.43 -0.34
CA ARG A 494 -29.59 5.46 -1.45
C ARG A 494 -30.01 4.06 -1.00
N ALA A 495 -29.66 3.67 0.21
CA ALA A 495 -30.05 2.39 0.79
C ALA A 495 -31.50 2.36 1.31
N ALA A 496 -32.15 3.51 1.43
CA ALA A 496 -33.53 3.67 1.88
C ALA A 496 -34.55 3.88 0.73
N GLY A 497 -34.11 3.94 -0.50
CA GLY A 497 -34.90 3.99 -1.74
C GLY A 497 -34.71 2.72 -2.57
#